data_8dce0b1bcc3ebc3c2a243387a96bee3b
#
_entry.id   8dce0b1bcc3ebc3c2a243387a96bee3b
#
_cell.length_a   1.000
_cell.length_b   1.000
_cell.length_c   1.000
_cell.angle_alpha   90.00
_cell.angle_beta   90.00
_cell.angle_gamma   90.00
#
_symmetry.space_group_name_H-M   'P 1'
#
loop_
_entity.id
_entity.type
_entity.pdbx_description
1 polymer ?
#
loop_
_entity_poly.entity_id
_entity_poly.type
_entity_poly.pdbx_seq_one_letter_code
_entity_poly.pdbx_strand_id
1 'polypeptide(L)'
;MSTSPLTFRLARPDEGPAVAAFLDAHWGEKHPLVHLPDFFDFYYRPFGPDGPLQFAFAEQDGAPVAIVGYIRANALETPDIWVSIWCAVKGHNGSGLELMAALPGLTNARVMACNNIRPRTMAFYTFLGYTAERLPHYYRLGRRKDYQLAKPLRYILPPVQRDLGLEKVEDAADLIPLGMPATPHTPVKDTWYLRRRYFRYPYFHYDVWAARGNGKLLAIRQDGLERVLYFD
;
A
#
# COMPACT_ATOMS: atom_id res chain seq x y z
N MET A 1 31.65 -24.78 1.84
CA MET A 1 31.43 -23.89 3.00
C MET A 1 29.96 -23.98 3.34
N SER A 2 29.62 -24.43 4.56
CA SER A 2 28.22 -24.47 5.01
C SER A 2 27.80 -23.03 5.25
N THR A 3 26.79 -22.56 4.50
CA THR A 3 26.19 -21.24 4.75
C THR A 3 25.32 -21.35 6.00
N SER A 4 25.44 -20.39 6.90
CA SER A 4 24.56 -20.31 8.08
C SER A 4 23.10 -20.21 7.68
N PRO A 5 22.17 -20.77 8.45
CA PRO A 5 20.75 -20.69 8.15
C PRO A 5 20.27 -19.24 8.19
N LEU A 6 19.25 -18.93 7.38
CA LEU A 6 18.56 -17.65 7.43
C LEU A 6 17.72 -17.56 8.72
N THR A 7 17.70 -16.38 9.31
CA THR A 7 16.79 -16.02 10.40
C THR A 7 15.86 -14.91 9.94
N PHE A 8 14.61 -14.92 10.41
CA PHE A 8 13.59 -13.95 10.01
C PHE A 8 13.04 -13.24 11.24
N ARG A 9 12.93 -11.93 11.17
CA ARG A 9 12.37 -11.11 12.25
C ARG A 9 11.71 -9.84 11.74
N LEU A 10 10.85 -9.28 12.56
CA LEU A 10 10.37 -7.91 12.36
C LEU A 10 11.45 -6.89 12.73
N ALA A 11 11.41 -5.74 12.09
CA ALA A 11 12.26 -4.61 12.43
C ALA A 11 11.86 -4.02 13.79
N ARG A 12 12.85 -3.59 14.58
CA ARG A 12 12.64 -2.83 15.79
C ARG A 12 12.29 -1.37 15.48
N PRO A 13 11.64 -0.64 16.40
CA PRO A 13 11.28 0.76 16.20
C PRO A 13 12.47 1.67 15.85
N ASP A 14 13.64 1.40 16.41
CA ASP A 14 14.88 2.17 16.22
C ASP A 14 15.64 1.88 14.92
N GLU A 15 15.23 0.85 14.15
CA GLU A 15 15.96 0.40 12.95
C GLU A 15 15.60 1.16 11.66
N GLY A 16 14.87 2.27 11.72
CA GLY A 16 14.59 3.12 10.55
C GLY A 16 15.84 3.50 9.74
N PRO A 17 16.93 3.98 10.37
CA PRO A 17 18.17 4.28 9.66
C PRO A 17 18.82 3.07 8.98
N ALA A 18 18.75 1.88 9.60
CA ALA A 18 19.26 0.65 9.01
C ALA A 18 18.45 0.21 7.78
N VAL A 19 17.12 0.36 7.85
CA VAL A 19 16.22 0.15 6.69
C VAL A 19 16.59 1.09 5.55
N ALA A 20 16.77 2.38 5.83
CA ALA A 20 17.14 3.37 4.81
C ALA A 20 18.48 3.02 4.15
N ALA A 21 19.49 2.71 4.94
CA ALA A 21 20.82 2.35 4.44
C ALA A 21 20.78 1.08 3.56
N PHE A 22 20.01 0.06 3.96
CA PHE A 22 19.86 -1.16 3.17
C PHE A 22 19.18 -0.89 1.83
N LEU A 23 18.11 -0.09 1.82
CA LEU A 23 17.37 0.23 0.61
C LEU A 23 18.16 1.11 -0.35
N ASP A 24 18.95 2.05 0.16
CA ASP A 24 19.84 2.87 -0.67
C ASP A 24 20.90 2.01 -1.36
N ALA A 25 21.45 1.03 -0.64
CA ALA A 25 22.49 0.16 -1.18
C ALA A 25 21.97 -0.85 -2.20
N HIS A 26 20.72 -1.33 -2.07
CA HIS A 26 20.27 -2.53 -2.79
C HIS A 26 18.99 -2.37 -3.60
N TRP A 27 18.19 -1.32 -3.36
CA TRP A 27 16.88 -1.16 -4.02
C TRP A 27 16.80 0.08 -4.90
N GLY A 28 17.17 1.23 -4.40
CA GLY A 28 17.14 2.48 -5.16
C GLY A 28 17.56 3.65 -4.30
N GLU A 29 18.67 4.28 -4.69
CA GLU A 29 19.25 5.40 -3.98
C GLU A 29 18.26 6.56 -3.84
N LYS A 30 18.13 7.12 -2.64
CA LYS A 30 17.31 8.29 -2.30
C LYS A 30 15.83 8.16 -2.68
N HIS A 31 15.26 6.97 -2.55
CA HIS A 31 13.85 6.78 -2.87
C HIS A 31 12.95 7.59 -1.90
N PRO A 32 11.94 8.34 -2.41
CA PRO A 32 11.10 9.21 -1.57
C PRO A 32 10.42 8.51 -0.39
N LEU A 33 9.96 7.26 -0.56
CA LEU A 33 9.35 6.45 0.52
C LEU A 33 10.27 6.25 1.73
N VAL A 34 11.58 6.46 1.56
CA VAL A 34 12.59 6.21 2.59
C VAL A 34 13.19 7.51 3.11
N HIS A 35 13.35 8.50 2.22
CA HIS A 35 14.08 9.74 2.54
C HIS A 35 13.20 10.97 2.81
N LEU A 36 11.87 10.84 2.66
CA LEU A 36 10.93 11.85 3.15
C LEU A 36 10.38 11.36 4.49
N PRO A 37 10.77 11.98 5.64
CA PRO A 37 10.42 11.50 6.98
C PRO A 37 8.91 11.33 7.18
N ASP A 38 8.12 12.33 6.80
CA ASP A 38 6.66 12.26 6.93
C ASP A 38 6.06 11.14 6.10
N PHE A 39 6.67 10.82 4.95
CA PHE A 39 6.23 9.75 4.07
C PHE A 39 6.58 8.38 4.63
N PHE A 40 7.81 8.24 5.15
CA PHE A 40 8.26 7.04 5.81
C PHE A 40 7.40 6.73 7.03
N ASP A 41 7.20 7.70 7.92
CA ASP A 41 6.43 7.56 9.13
C ASP A 41 4.95 7.30 8.83
N PHE A 42 4.38 7.97 7.84
CA PHE A 42 3.02 7.71 7.40
C PHE A 42 2.81 6.25 7.01
N TYR A 43 3.69 5.67 6.23
CA TYR A 43 3.53 4.30 5.73
C TYR A 43 4.01 3.24 6.71
N TYR A 44 5.13 3.46 7.39
CA TYR A 44 5.84 2.41 8.12
C TYR A 44 5.84 2.56 9.63
N ARG A 45 5.35 3.70 10.16
CA ARG A 45 5.15 3.93 11.59
C ARG A 45 3.71 4.35 11.91
N PRO A 46 2.71 3.54 11.52
CA PRO A 46 1.31 3.97 11.62
C PRO A 46 0.81 4.13 13.06
N PHE A 47 1.54 3.62 14.04
CA PHE A 47 1.23 3.69 15.47
C PHE A 47 2.16 4.64 16.24
N GLY A 48 2.91 5.49 15.53
CA GLY A 48 3.84 6.46 16.11
C GLY A 48 5.29 5.96 16.19
N PRO A 49 6.21 6.82 16.66
CA PRO A 49 7.65 6.56 16.63
C PRO A 49 8.09 5.35 17.48
N ASP A 50 7.40 5.10 18.59
CA ASP A 50 7.67 3.99 19.50
C ASP A 50 6.94 2.70 19.11
N GLY A 51 6.05 2.80 18.12
CA GLY A 51 5.31 1.66 17.60
C GLY A 51 6.15 0.78 16.66
N PRO A 52 5.63 -0.42 16.29
CA PRO A 52 6.34 -1.35 15.42
C PRO A 52 6.65 -0.70 14.06
N LEU A 53 7.90 -0.80 13.64
CA LEU A 53 8.33 -0.43 12.31
C LEU A 53 7.90 -1.53 11.32
N GLN A 54 7.14 -1.15 10.29
CA GLN A 54 6.51 -2.11 9.36
C GLN A 54 7.50 -2.62 8.30
N PHE A 55 8.57 -3.26 8.78
CA PHE A 55 9.55 -3.97 7.97
C PHE A 55 9.87 -5.33 8.60
N ALA A 56 10.31 -6.25 7.76
CA ALA A 56 10.87 -7.54 8.17
C ALA A 56 12.23 -7.75 7.50
N PHE A 57 13.13 -8.43 8.19
CA PHE A 57 14.45 -8.78 7.71
C PHE A 57 14.62 -10.30 7.58
N ALA A 58 15.34 -10.72 6.53
CA ALA A 58 16.07 -11.97 6.54
C ALA A 58 17.55 -11.65 6.85
N GLU A 59 18.11 -12.34 7.83
CA GLU A 59 19.50 -12.16 8.26
C GLU A 59 20.29 -13.44 8.06
N GLN A 60 21.54 -13.30 7.66
CA GLN A 60 22.52 -14.37 7.59
C GLN A 60 23.82 -13.87 8.21
N ASP A 61 24.42 -14.66 9.10
CA ASP A 61 25.63 -14.30 9.85
C ASP A 61 25.50 -12.95 10.60
N GLY A 62 24.28 -12.63 11.08
CA GLY A 62 23.99 -11.40 11.81
C GLY A 62 23.84 -10.15 10.94
N ALA A 63 23.87 -10.29 9.61
CA ALA A 63 23.70 -9.18 8.68
C ALA A 63 22.39 -9.32 7.86
N PRO A 64 21.67 -8.23 7.58
CA PRO A 64 20.51 -8.25 6.70
C PRO A 64 20.89 -8.62 5.26
N VAL A 65 20.22 -9.63 4.70
CA VAL A 65 20.40 -10.08 3.31
C VAL A 65 19.13 -9.88 2.48
N ALA A 66 17.99 -9.69 3.11
CA ALA A 66 16.76 -9.27 2.44
C ALA A 66 15.88 -8.46 3.38
N ILE A 67 15.03 -7.61 2.80
CA ILE A 67 14.07 -6.77 3.51
C ILE A 67 12.72 -6.77 2.79
N VAL A 68 11.64 -6.74 3.57
CA VAL A 68 10.28 -6.53 3.09
C VAL A 68 9.62 -5.44 3.91
N GLY A 69 9.17 -4.36 3.24
CA GLY A 69 8.30 -3.35 3.82
C GLY A 69 6.84 -3.68 3.55
N TYR A 70 5.99 -3.51 4.55
CA TYR A 70 4.56 -3.75 4.43
C TYR A 70 3.75 -2.61 5.01
N ILE A 71 2.50 -2.49 4.58
CA ILE A 71 1.56 -1.45 5.00
C ILE A 71 0.29 -2.15 5.48
N ARG A 72 -0.19 -1.81 6.67
CA ARG A 72 -1.44 -2.36 7.18
C ARG A 72 -2.64 -1.73 6.46
N ALA A 73 -3.57 -2.56 6.05
CA ALA A 73 -4.86 -2.14 5.49
C ALA A 73 -5.93 -1.90 6.56
N ASN A 74 -5.67 -2.31 7.80
CA ASN A 74 -6.57 -2.13 8.94
C ASN A 74 -5.83 -2.20 10.27
N ALA A 75 -6.53 -1.83 11.35
CA ALA A 75 -5.98 -1.85 12.72
C ALA A 75 -6.34 -3.14 13.48
N LEU A 76 -6.80 -4.18 12.82
CA LEU A 76 -7.17 -5.45 13.43
C LEU A 76 -5.95 -6.14 14.09
N GLU A 77 -6.18 -6.96 15.09
CA GLU A 77 -5.14 -7.77 15.75
C GLU A 77 -4.49 -8.72 14.74
N THR A 78 -5.29 -9.37 13.88
CA THR A 78 -4.83 -10.13 12.72
C THR A 78 -5.01 -9.29 11.46
N PRO A 79 -4.02 -8.45 11.10
CA PRO A 79 -4.19 -7.44 10.07
C PRO A 79 -4.23 -8.03 8.66
N ASP A 80 -4.84 -7.28 7.76
CA ASP A 80 -4.56 -7.41 6.34
C ASP A 80 -3.40 -6.47 5.99
N ILE A 81 -2.46 -6.92 5.18
CA ILE A 81 -1.27 -6.15 4.81
C ILE A 81 -1.08 -6.05 3.31
N TRP A 82 -0.42 -4.96 2.90
CA TRP A 82 0.08 -4.75 1.54
C TRP A 82 1.60 -4.82 1.55
N VAL A 83 2.20 -5.67 0.74
CA VAL A 83 3.63 -5.62 0.48
C VAL A 83 3.92 -4.37 -0.36
N SER A 84 4.83 -3.52 0.12
CA SER A 84 5.18 -2.25 -0.52
C SER A 84 6.58 -2.26 -1.13
N ILE A 85 7.54 -2.81 -0.41
CA ILE A 85 8.94 -2.91 -0.82
C ILE A 85 9.39 -4.35 -0.62
N TRP A 86 10.13 -4.89 -1.58
CA TRP A 86 10.74 -6.20 -1.50
C TRP A 86 12.10 -6.16 -2.19
N CYS A 87 13.14 -6.33 -1.40
CA CYS A 87 14.52 -6.23 -1.86
C CYS A 87 15.42 -7.29 -1.19
N ALA A 88 16.36 -7.82 -1.94
CA ALA A 88 17.38 -8.73 -1.44
C ALA A 88 18.75 -8.34 -2.00
N VAL A 89 19.79 -8.63 -1.24
CA VAL A 89 21.19 -8.44 -1.64
C VAL A 89 21.49 -9.34 -2.83
N LYS A 90 22.15 -8.79 -3.83
CA LYS A 90 22.57 -9.54 -5.03
C LYS A 90 23.54 -10.67 -4.62
N GLY A 91 23.25 -11.88 -5.06
CA GLY A 91 24.04 -13.07 -4.73
C GLY A 91 23.46 -13.92 -3.58
N HIS A 92 22.55 -13.39 -2.77
CA HIS A 92 21.81 -14.16 -1.75
C HIS A 92 20.51 -14.71 -2.34
N ASN A 93 20.65 -15.67 -3.26
CA ASN A 93 19.51 -16.23 -3.99
C ASN A 93 18.57 -16.97 -3.03
N GLY A 94 17.28 -16.68 -3.14
CA GLY A 94 16.23 -17.30 -2.33
C GLY A 94 15.86 -16.52 -1.06
N SER A 95 16.80 -15.77 -0.45
CA SER A 95 16.55 -15.09 0.84
C SER A 95 15.32 -14.18 0.86
N GLY A 96 15.11 -13.44 -0.23
CA GLY A 96 13.92 -12.59 -0.37
C GLY A 96 12.63 -13.41 -0.50
N LEU A 97 12.67 -14.55 -1.18
CA LEU A 97 11.51 -15.43 -1.35
C LEU A 97 11.13 -16.10 -0.03
N GLU A 98 12.13 -16.58 0.71
CA GLU A 98 11.93 -17.19 2.03
C GLU A 98 11.39 -16.16 3.04
N LEU A 99 11.89 -14.91 3.00
CA LEU A 99 11.35 -13.82 3.82
C LEU A 99 9.88 -13.53 3.48
N MET A 100 9.52 -13.52 2.19
CA MET A 100 8.13 -13.35 1.76
C MET A 100 7.24 -14.51 2.24
N ALA A 101 7.74 -15.73 2.25
CA ALA A 101 7.03 -16.88 2.80
C ALA A 101 6.82 -16.77 4.32
N ALA A 102 7.81 -16.23 5.04
CA ALA A 102 7.76 -16.06 6.50
C ALA A 102 6.87 -14.85 6.92
N LEU A 103 6.69 -13.85 6.06
CA LEU A 103 6.06 -12.57 6.40
C LEU A 103 4.66 -12.70 7.02
N PRO A 104 3.73 -13.52 6.51
CA PRO A 104 2.41 -13.68 7.14
C PRO A 104 2.49 -14.15 8.59
N GLY A 105 3.37 -15.12 8.90
CA GLY A 105 3.59 -15.60 10.25
C GLY A 105 4.21 -14.55 11.17
N LEU A 106 5.21 -13.79 10.68
CA LEU A 106 5.86 -12.73 11.45
C LEU A 106 4.90 -11.59 11.80
N THR A 107 3.98 -11.26 10.89
CA THR A 107 3.04 -10.13 11.05
C THR A 107 1.70 -10.55 11.64
N ASN A 108 1.48 -11.84 11.85
CA ASN A 108 0.16 -12.41 12.17
C ASN A 108 -0.92 -11.97 11.15
N ALA A 109 -0.53 -11.82 9.89
CA ALA A 109 -1.43 -11.30 8.86
C ALA A 109 -2.44 -12.34 8.41
N ARG A 110 -3.71 -11.94 8.37
CA ARG A 110 -4.80 -12.74 7.83
C ARG A 110 -4.77 -12.78 6.31
N VAL A 111 -4.49 -11.65 5.68
CA VAL A 111 -4.41 -11.49 4.23
C VAL A 111 -3.13 -10.73 3.88
N MET A 112 -2.43 -11.21 2.86
CA MET A 112 -1.32 -10.50 2.25
C MET A 112 -1.64 -10.20 0.79
N ALA A 113 -1.54 -8.93 0.41
CA ALA A 113 -1.76 -8.47 -0.95
C ALA A 113 -0.56 -7.65 -1.45
N CYS A 114 -0.45 -7.48 -2.75
CA CYS A 114 0.53 -6.61 -3.38
C CYS A 114 -0.04 -6.07 -4.70
N ASN A 115 0.31 -4.84 -5.04
CA ASN A 115 0.00 -4.26 -6.35
C ASN A 115 1.28 -3.70 -6.99
N ASN A 116 1.16 -3.28 -8.25
CA ASN A 116 2.29 -2.72 -9.03
C ASN A 116 3.51 -3.65 -9.12
N ILE A 117 3.30 -4.96 -9.07
CA ILE A 117 4.37 -5.94 -9.25
C ILE A 117 4.84 -5.97 -10.69
N ARG A 118 6.14 -6.16 -10.89
CA ARG A 118 6.68 -6.35 -12.24
C ARG A 118 6.20 -7.69 -12.78
N PRO A 119 5.85 -7.81 -14.08
CA PRO A 119 5.39 -9.07 -14.67
C PRO A 119 6.28 -10.29 -14.35
N ARG A 120 7.60 -10.08 -14.34
CA ARG A 120 8.58 -11.13 -14.00
C ARG A 120 8.51 -11.64 -12.57
N THR A 121 7.94 -10.85 -11.63
CA THR A 121 7.80 -11.25 -10.23
C THR A 121 6.49 -11.97 -9.94
N MET A 122 5.55 -12.01 -10.87
CA MET A 122 4.27 -12.74 -10.70
C MET A 122 4.50 -14.21 -10.39
N ALA A 123 5.46 -14.84 -11.09
CA ALA A 123 5.80 -16.25 -10.87
C ALA A 123 6.23 -16.57 -9.43
N PHE A 124 6.88 -15.62 -8.73
CA PHE A 124 7.27 -15.82 -7.33
C PHE A 124 6.05 -15.83 -6.41
N TYR A 125 5.08 -14.93 -6.63
CA TYR A 125 3.83 -14.93 -5.86
C TYR A 125 3.04 -16.21 -6.09
N THR A 126 2.92 -16.67 -7.35
CA THR A 126 2.26 -17.94 -7.68
C THR A 126 2.97 -19.12 -7.04
N PHE A 127 4.31 -19.14 -7.04
CA PHE A 127 5.12 -20.17 -6.37
C PHE A 127 4.86 -20.22 -4.86
N LEU A 128 4.63 -19.07 -4.24
CA LEU A 128 4.27 -18.95 -2.83
C LEU A 128 2.81 -19.30 -2.53
N GLY A 129 2.02 -19.69 -3.54
CA GLY A 129 0.62 -20.08 -3.38
C GLY A 129 -0.38 -18.92 -3.47
N TYR A 130 0.06 -17.72 -3.86
CA TYR A 130 -0.82 -16.56 -4.06
C TYR A 130 -1.39 -16.52 -5.48
N THR A 131 -2.58 -15.96 -5.60
CA THR A 131 -3.14 -15.60 -6.92
C THR A 131 -2.45 -14.31 -7.40
N ALA A 132 -1.85 -14.35 -8.58
CA ALA A 132 -1.18 -13.21 -9.20
C ALA A 132 -1.70 -13.01 -10.62
N GLU A 133 -2.41 -11.90 -10.84
CA GLU A 133 -3.06 -11.61 -12.10
C GLU A 133 -2.84 -10.16 -12.53
N ARG A 134 -3.03 -9.91 -13.81
CA ARG A 134 -3.03 -8.56 -14.34
C ARG A 134 -4.42 -7.95 -14.14
N LEU A 135 -4.49 -6.91 -13.33
CA LEU A 135 -5.73 -6.18 -13.12
C LEU A 135 -6.09 -5.37 -14.38
N PRO A 136 -7.36 -5.41 -14.81
CA PRO A 136 -7.85 -4.51 -15.83
C PRO A 136 -7.74 -3.05 -15.36
N HIS A 137 -7.30 -2.17 -16.24
CA HIS A 137 -7.25 -0.76 -15.95
C HIS A 137 -8.53 -0.09 -16.48
N TYR A 138 -9.43 0.26 -15.57
CA TYR A 138 -10.63 1.01 -15.87
C TYR A 138 -10.39 2.49 -15.63
N TYR A 139 -10.81 3.31 -16.56
CA TYR A 139 -10.78 4.77 -16.40
C TYR A 139 -12.00 5.40 -17.06
N ARG A 140 -12.38 6.58 -16.55
CA ARG A 140 -13.41 7.42 -17.13
C ARG A 140 -12.86 8.83 -17.24
N LEU A 141 -12.78 9.33 -18.45
CA LEU A 141 -12.30 10.69 -18.71
C LEU A 141 -13.45 11.70 -18.55
N GLY A 142 -13.13 12.87 -18.01
CA GLY A 142 -14.02 14.01 -18.01
C GLY A 142 -14.25 14.58 -19.44
N ARG A 143 -15.16 15.53 -19.60
CA ARG A 143 -15.41 16.17 -20.89
C ARG A 143 -14.42 17.30 -21.15
N ARG A 144 -13.23 16.95 -21.61
CA ARG A 144 -12.16 17.90 -21.99
C ARG A 144 -11.63 17.58 -23.37
N LYS A 145 -10.96 18.55 -24.00
CA LYS A 145 -10.25 18.33 -25.27
C LYS A 145 -8.87 17.71 -25.03
N ASP A 146 -8.20 18.17 -23.98
CA ASP A 146 -6.85 17.75 -23.63
C ASP A 146 -6.76 17.29 -22.17
N TYR A 147 -5.86 16.38 -21.89
CA TYR A 147 -5.60 15.82 -20.57
C TYR A 147 -4.11 15.91 -20.22
N GLN A 148 -3.78 16.33 -19.01
CA GLN A 148 -2.42 16.40 -18.50
C GLN A 148 -1.96 15.06 -17.94
N LEU A 149 -2.86 14.37 -17.23
CA LEU A 149 -2.54 13.12 -16.51
C LEU A 149 -2.86 11.86 -17.32
N ALA A 150 -3.60 11.96 -18.42
CA ALA A 150 -4.00 10.84 -19.24
C ALA A 150 -3.62 11.04 -20.71
N LYS A 151 -3.15 9.95 -21.35
CA LYS A 151 -2.94 9.87 -22.80
C LYS A 151 -3.89 8.81 -23.36
N PRO A 152 -5.17 9.15 -23.60
CA PRO A 152 -6.14 8.17 -24.06
C PRO A 152 -5.83 7.71 -25.49
N LEU A 153 -5.80 6.40 -25.71
CA LEU A 153 -5.68 5.82 -27.03
C LEU A 153 -7.01 5.92 -27.80
N ARG A 154 -8.10 5.93 -27.09
CA ARG A 154 -9.45 6.08 -27.64
C ARG A 154 -10.25 6.99 -26.71
N TYR A 155 -10.89 7.98 -27.30
CA TYR A 155 -11.74 8.91 -26.56
C TYR A 155 -13.22 8.53 -26.71
N ILE A 156 -13.87 8.23 -25.60
CA ILE A 156 -15.30 7.98 -25.51
C ILE A 156 -15.89 8.99 -24.55
N LEU A 157 -16.80 9.84 -25.03
CA LEU A 157 -17.53 10.76 -24.16
C LEU A 157 -18.40 9.96 -23.18
N PRO A 158 -18.22 10.16 -21.88
CA PRO A 158 -19.08 9.53 -20.91
C PRO A 158 -20.52 10.06 -21.04
N PRO A 159 -21.53 9.23 -20.77
CA PRO A 159 -22.92 9.69 -20.71
C PRO A 159 -23.07 10.76 -19.64
N VAL A 160 -24.11 11.57 -19.75
CA VAL A 160 -24.47 12.54 -18.71
C VAL A 160 -24.77 11.79 -17.41
N GLN A 161 -24.14 12.22 -16.35
CA GLN A 161 -24.27 11.56 -15.05
C GLN A 161 -25.51 12.04 -14.32
N ARG A 162 -26.23 11.14 -13.67
CA ARG A 162 -27.30 11.46 -12.73
C ARG A 162 -26.68 11.84 -11.37
N ASP A 163 -27.45 12.56 -10.56
CA ASP A 163 -27.09 12.79 -9.17
C ASP A 163 -26.97 11.44 -8.44
N LEU A 164 -25.84 11.23 -7.75
CA LEU A 164 -25.56 10.00 -7.04
C LEU A 164 -25.95 10.08 -5.55
N GLY A 165 -26.50 11.20 -5.09
CA GLY A 165 -26.82 11.40 -3.67
C GLY A 165 -25.59 11.29 -2.78
N LEU A 166 -24.48 11.91 -3.19
CA LEU A 166 -23.25 11.92 -2.42
C LEU A 166 -23.32 12.96 -1.31
N GLU A 167 -22.88 12.57 -0.13
CA GLU A 167 -22.71 13.46 1.02
C GLU A 167 -21.22 13.74 1.25
N LYS A 168 -20.86 15.01 1.47
CA LYS A 168 -19.49 15.38 1.83
C LYS A 168 -19.18 14.87 3.24
N VAL A 169 -18.01 14.33 3.41
CA VAL A 169 -17.54 13.75 4.66
C VAL A 169 -16.31 14.50 5.13
N GLU A 170 -16.37 15.06 6.33
CA GLU A 170 -15.27 15.88 6.88
C GLU A 170 -14.35 15.07 7.81
N ASP A 171 -14.84 13.99 8.44
CA ASP A 171 -14.02 13.05 9.22
C ASP A 171 -14.38 11.59 8.91
N ALA A 172 -13.43 10.70 9.10
CA ALA A 172 -13.64 9.28 8.87
C ALA A 172 -14.70 8.65 9.82
N ALA A 173 -14.95 9.25 10.98
CA ALA A 173 -16.01 8.81 11.89
C ALA A 173 -17.41 8.97 11.28
N ASP A 174 -17.60 9.97 10.41
CA ASP A 174 -18.87 10.23 9.74
C ASP A 174 -19.21 9.14 8.70
N LEU A 175 -18.24 8.32 8.34
CA LEU A 175 -18.46 7.17 7.44
C LEU A 175 -19.24 6.04 8.10
N ILE A 176 -19.13 5.87 9.41
CA ILE A 176 -19.77 4.78 10.16
C ILE A 176 -21.30 4.83 10.05
N PRO A 177 -21.97 5.97 10.28
CA PRO A 177 -23.43 6.09 10.08
C PRO A 177 -23.87 5.89 8.63
N LEU A 178 -22.96 6.06 7.67
CA LEU A 178 -23.22 5.83 6.24
C LEU A 178 -23.02 4.37 5.82
N GLY A 179 -22.71 3.47 6.76
CA GLY A 179 -22.50 2.05 6.51
C GLY A 179 -21.08 1.70 6.02
N MET A 180 -20.11 2.60 6.23
CA MET A 180 -18.71 2.37 5.90
C MET A 180 -17.88 1.94 7.12
N PRO A 181 -16.85 1.13 6.97
CA PRO A 181 -16.54 0.31 5.79
C PRO A 181 -17.38 -0.96 5.76
N ALA A 182 -18.20 -1.12 4.76
CA ALA A 182 -18.98 -2.33 4.53
C ALA A 182 -18.41 -3.06 3.30
N THR A 183 -17.27 -3.69 3.44
CA THR A 183 -16.65 -4.39 2.32
C THR A 183 -16.53 -5.90 2.58
N PRO A 184 -17.07 -6.75 1.71
CA PRO A 184 -16.79 -8.18 1.70
C PRO A 184 -15.42 -8.50 1.10
N HIS A 185 -14.73 -7.49 0.56
CA HIS A 185 -13.46 -7.67 -0.15
C HIS A 185 -12.27 -7.61 0.79
N THR A 186 -11.22 -8.32 0.42
CA THR A 186 -9.92 -8.32 1.12
C THR A 186 -8.85 -7.73 0.21
N PRO A 187 -7.88 -6.99 0.77
CA PRO A 187 -7.72 -6.57 2.17
C PRO A 187 -8.85 -5.65 2.64
N VAL A 188 -9.32 -5.89 3.87
CA VAL A 188 -10.36 -5.04 4.49
C VAL A 188 -9.75 -3.69 4.86
N LYS A 189 -10.40 -2.62 4.41
CA LYS A 189 -10.04 -1.24 4.76
C LYS A 189 -11.02 -0.74 5.82
N ASP A 190 -10.56 -0.63 7.05
CA ASP A 190 -11.36 -0.13 8.16
C ASP A 190 -11.35 1.40 8.26
N THR A 191 -12.11 1.95 9.19
CA THR A 191 -12.18 3.41 9.43
C THR A 191 -10.81 4.01 9.77
N TRP A 192 -9.94 3.25 10.49
CA TRP A 192 -8.58 3.67 10.79
C TRP A 192 -7.75 3.86 9.52
N TYR A 193 -7.82 2.90 8.56
CA TYR A 193 -7.15 2.99 7.27
C TYR A 193 -7.68 4.18 6.45
N LEU A 194 -9.02 4.30 6.33
CA LEU A 194 -9.65 5.37 5.55
C LEU A 194 -9.28 6.75 6.09
N ARG A 195 -9.27 6.91 7.44
CA ARG A 195 -8.84 8.16 8.09
C ARG A 195 -7.40 8.52 7.72
N ARG A 196 -6.49 7.57 7.78
CA ARG A 196 -5.10 7.78 7.41
C ARG A 196 -4.97 8.12 5.93
N ARG A 197 -5.60 7.33 5.07
CA ARG A 197 -5.43 7.40 3.62
C ARG A 197 -6.00 8.67 3.00
N TYR A 198 -7.14 9.15 3.48
CA TYR A 198 -7.88 10.24 2.83
C TYR A 198 -7.99 11.52 3.66
N PHE A 199 -7.95 11.43 4.98
CA PHE A 199 -8.10 12.61 5.84
C PHE A 199 -6.78 13.09 6.47
N ARG A 200 -5.77 12.23 6.55
CA ARG A 200 -4.47 12.52 7.18
C ARG A 200 -3.27 12.23 6.29
N TYR A 201 -3.46 12.16 4.99
CA TYR A 201 -2.36 11.94 4.06
C TYR A 201 -1.45 13.18 4.02
N PRO A 202 -0.13 13.04 4.22
CA PRO A 202 0.74 14.21 4.47
C PRO A 202 0.97 15.10 3.25
N TYR A 203 0.82 14.58 2.03
CA TYR A 203 1.22 15.32 0.81
C TYR A 203 0.07 15.76 -0.08
N PHE A 204 -1.11 15.19 0.08
CA PHE A 204 -2.26 15.52 -0.74
C PHE A 204 -3.49 15.72 0.13
N HIS A 205 -4.26 16.74 -0.20
CA HIS A 205 -5.60 16.93 0.34
C HIS A 205 -6.61 16.20 -0.55
N TYR A 206 -7.59 15.55 0.10
CA TYR A 206 -8.70 14.89 -0.58
C TYR A 206 -10.02 15.47 -0.11
N ASP A 207 -10.90 15.82 -1.06
CA ASP A 207 -12.31 15.98 -0.76
C ASP A 207 -12.97 14.60 -0.76
N VAL A 208 -13.58 14.22 0.35
CA VAL A 208 -14.18 12.90 0.52
C VAL A 208 -15.69 12.98 0.48
N TRP A 209 -16.28 12.06 -0.27
CA TRP A 209 -17.71 11.94 -0.45
C TRP A 209 -18.13 10.49 -0.27
N ALA A 210 -19.27 10.25 0.34
CA ALA A 210 -19.83 8.93 0.51
C ALA A 210 -21.25 8.83 -0.02
N ALA A 211 -21.62 7.69 -0.58
CA ALA A 211 -22.98 7.40 -0.97
C ALA A 211 -23.69 6.67 0.17
N ARG A 212 -24.77 7.24 0.67
CA ARG A 212 -25.52 6.70 1.79
C ARG A 212 -26.00 5.26 1.54
N GLY A 213 -25.75 4.39 2.47
CA GLY A 213 -26.29 3.02 2.51
C GLY A 213 -25.69 2.01 1.51
N ASN A 214 -24.65 2.37 0.74
CA ASN A 214 -24.04 1.44 -0.21
C ASN A 214 -22.56 1.14 0.05
N GLY A 215 -21.98 1.67 1.12
CA GLY A 215 -20.60 1.41 1.52
C GLY A 215 -19.53 1.90 0.55
N LYS A 216 -19.85 2.85 -0.35
CA LYS A 216 -18.92 3.36 -1.36
C LYS A 216 -18.42 4.75 -1.02
N LEU A 217 -17.13 4.95 -1.18
CA LEU A 217 -16.43 6.19 -0.94
C LEU A 217 -15.82 6.72 -2.25
N LEU A 218 -15.92 8.01 -2.44
CA LEU A 218 -15.24 8.75 -3.50
C LEU A 218 -14.33 9.78 -2.87
N ALA A 219 -13.03 9.66 -3.10
CA ALA A 219 -12.05 10.68 -2.73
C ALA A 219 -11.56 11.40 -3.99
N ILE A 220 -11.52 12.72 -3.94
CA ILE A 220 -11.12 13.57 -5.06
C ILE A 220 -9.87 14.33 -4.68
N ARG A 221 -8.81 14.17 -5.47
CA ARG A 221 -7.58 14.97 -5.37
C ARG A 221 -7.50 15.94 -6.53
N GLN A 222 -7.19 17.20 -6.24
CA GLN A 222 -6.91 18.20 -7.25
C GLN A 222 -5.43 18.14 -7.65
N ASP A 223 -5.17 17.90 -8.94
CA ASP A 223 -3.83 17.92 -9.53
C ASP A 223 -3.82 18.97 -10.66
N GLY A 224 -3.25 20.15 -10.37
CA GLY A 224 -3.26 21.26 -11.33
C GLY A 224 -4.69 21.63 -11.75
N LEU A 225 -5.00 21.52 -13.05
CA LEU A 225 -6.32 21.76 -13.62
C LEU A 225 -7.22 20.52 -13.68
N GLU A 226 -6.71 19.36 -13.28
CA GLU A 226 -7.41 18.07 -13.35
C GLU A 226 -7.78 17.56 -11.96
N ARG A 227 -8.79 16.71 -11.93
CA ARG A 227 -9.20 15.99 -10.71
C ARG A 227 -8.98 14.51 -10.91
N VAL A 228 -8.30 13.89 -9.96
CA VAL A 228 -8.13 12.44 -9.89
C VAL A 228 -9.12 11.88 -8.88
N LEU A 229 -9.93 10.92 -9.30
CA LEU A 229 -10.97 10.31 -8.50
C LEU A 229 -10.51 8.91 -8.06
N TYR A 230 -10.68 8.63 -6.78
CA TYR A 230 -10.41 7.34 -6.15
C TYR A 230 -11.72 6.78 -5.62
N PHE A 231 -12.03 5.54 -5.99
CA PHE A 231 -13.20 4.81 -5.48
C PHE A 231 -12.72 3.73 -4.52
N ASP A 232 -13.30 3.71 -3.33
CA ASP A 232 -13.03 2.72 -2.28
C ASP A 232 -14.32 2.15 -1.70
#